data_a569881cb4b198224d4eaba5e8bf9eeb
#
_entry.id   a569881cb4b198224d4eaba5e8bf9eeb
#
_cell.length_a   1.000
_cell.length_b   1.000
_cell.length_c   1.000
_cell.angle_alpha   90.00
_cell.angle_beta   90.00
_cell.angle_gamma   90.00
#
_symmetry.space_group_name_H-M   'P 1'
#
loop_
_entity.id
_entity.type
_entity.pdbx_description
1 polymer ?
#
loop_
_entity_poly.entity_id
_entity_poly.type
_entity_poly.pdbx_seq_one_letter_code
_entity_poly.pdbx_strand_id
1 'polypeptide(L)'
;MKLKYTVALTAFALCSSMSAQDIYKVETLSGSDLNGTARYVGMGGAMSALGADLSTIGTNPAAIGMYRRSDVALTGSATIQPNGQSFYEIDKARGSFDQAGFVYSFKTGDGKGKGLNFANFAFNYQKRRNLKNFIGLDNIATPNGASQSWQMQELAYYNGRGLDFSNDNDCNYTTPLAVTGYDAQMIVEGRDANGNRIYTPRNSMAYNYYRAQWGGIQQYDFNLSFNISNQFYVGATFGVYNVDMHSHLEYDENLSADGTHRIGAYNMNYDESVTGTGFDAKVGFIYRPIEESPFRIGLSVSTPIFYDLTHDAYLYMESPFQYTDPKTNQTYDRTAASYTVTDLNYRIRTPWKLNISAATTVGNYLALDAEYEVSRYTGAQVRYPDYDRYDYWNDSYISYVRDREMDKEIDAMLNTVQTFRIGAEVRMAPGLFGRVGYNYVSSPFKKNAYLNAFTESPSYHYSLNTDYVNLGAINRLTLGLGYRCKHFYLDMAYQYQHQHGDVYAFRATDFDAGMSSGNLLKGQDVKLDRHNIMLTLGLKF
;
A
#
# COMPACT_ATOMS: atom_id res chain seq x y z
N MET A 1 14.12 -22.98 32.87
CA MET A 1 15.18 -22.56 31.96
C MET A 1 14.77 -23.08 30.60
N LYS A 2 14.16 -22.24 29.74
CA LYS A 2 13.63 -22.64 28.44
C LYS A 2 14.77 -22.59 27.43
N LEU A 3 15.29 -23.73 27.01
CA LEU A 3 16.24 -23.84 25.93
C LEU A 3 15.45 -23.70 24.61
N LYS A 4 15.55 -22.54 23.98
CA LYS A 4 15.11 -22.34 22.60
C LYS A 4 16.26 -22.77 21.69
N TYR A 5 16.12 -23.89 21.02
CA TYR A 5 17.03 -24.21 19.93
C TYR A 5 16.41 -23.78 18.62
N THR A 6 16.91 -22.68 18.12
CA THR A 6 16.71 -22.22 16.75
C THR A 6 17.69 -22.98 15.88
N VAL A 7 17.22 -23.84 15.00
CA VAL A 7 18.04 -24.33 13.89
C VAL A 7 18.11 -23.18 12.89
N ALA A 8 19.09 -22.31 13.04
CA ALA A 8 19.39 -21.31 12.03
C ALA A 8 20.14 -22.02 10.89
N LEU A 9 19.42 -22.45 9.87
CA LEU A 9 20.02 -22.75 8.58
C LEU A 9 20.40 -21.43 7.92
N THR A 10 21.64 -21.00 8.12
CA THR A 10 22.26 -19.99 7.27
C THR A 10 22.67 -20.70 5.98
N ALA A 11 21.72 -20.85 5.06
CA ALA A 11 22.03 -21.24 3.70
C ALA A 11 22.65 -20.03 2.98
N PHE A 12 23.97 -19.93 2.98
CA PHE A 12 24.70 -19.12 2.02
C PHE A 12 24.61 -19.85 0.67
N ALA A 13 23.50 -19.72 0.00
CA ALA A 13 23.39 -20.10 -1.40
C ALA A 13 23.74 -18.86 -2.23
N LEU A 14 24.84 -18.95 -2.98
CA LEU A 14 25.04 -18.15 -4.19
C LEU A 14 23.98 -18.58 -5.21
N CYS A 15 22.75 -18.20 -4.97
CA CYS A 15 21.64 -18.42 -5.88
C CYS A 15 21.28 -17.07 -6.48
N SER A 16 21.11 -17.06 -7.78
CA SER A 16 20.51 -16.00 -8.55
C SER A 16 19.32 -15.41 -7.77
N SER A 17 19.57 -14.32 -7.13
CA SER A 17 18.70 -13.65 -6.16
C SER A 17 17.44 -13.14 -6.85
N MET A 18 16.30 -13.46 -6.31
CA MET A 18 14.99 -13.18 -6.92
C MET A 18 14.07 -12.53 -5.87
N SER A 19 13.30 -11.57 -6.28
CA SER A 19 12.65 -10.59 -5.42
C SER A 19 11.24 -11.00 -4.97
N ALA A 20 10.95 -10.98 -3.67
CA ALA A 20 9.59 -11.14 -3.13
C ALA A 20 8.78 -9.87 -3.39
N GLN A 21 8.08 -9.80 -4.51
CA GLN A 21 7.26 -8.67 -4.90
C GLN A 21 5.81 -9.13 -5.04
N ASP A 22 4.91 -8.24 -4.60
CA ASP A 22 3.52 -8.56 -4.49
C ASP A 22 2.70 -7.50 -5.21
N ILE A 23 1.65 -7.91 -5.90
CA ILE A 23 0.64 -7.03 -6.53
C ILE A 23 0.07 -6.05 -5.51
N TYR A 24 -0.03 -6.47 -4.25
CA TYR A 24 -0.51 -5.64 -3.13
C TYR A 24 0.45 -4.49 -2.80
N LYS A 25 1.77 -4.67 -3.02
CA LYS A 25 2.74 -3.56 -2.95
C LYS A 25 2.52 -2.57 -4.11
N VAL A 26 2.25 -3.08 -5.31
CA VAL A 26 1.91 -2.23 -6.47
C VAL A 26 0.65 -1.40 -6.19
N GLU A 27 -0.42 -2.00 -5.63
CA GLU A 27 -1.61 -1.27 -5.18
C GLU A 27 -1.26 -0.21 -4.14
N THR A 28 -0.54 -0.63 -3.09
CA THR A 28 -0.17 0.23 -1.96
C THR A 28 0.64 1.44 -2.41
N LEU A 29 1.64 1.26 -3.27
CA LEU A 29 2.52 2.32 -3.77
C LEU A 29 1.86 3.21 -4.83
N SER A 30 0.87 2.69 -5.58
CA SER A 30 0.11 3.47 -6.57
C SER A 30 -0.97 4.35 -5.94
N GLY A 31 -1.51 3.93 -4.79
CA GLY A 31 -2.56 4.62 -4.06
C GLY A 31 -2.11 5.92 -3.38
N SER A 32 -3.09 6.65 -2.84
CA SER A 32 -2.88 7.81 -1.97
C SER A 32 -4.06 8.00 -1.03
N ASP A 33 -3.79 8.47 0.18
CA ASP A 33 -4.84 8.88 1.10
C ASP A 33 -5.33 10.30 0.77
N LEU A 34 -6.55 10.64 1.19
CA LEU A 34 -7.02 12.01 1.24
C LEU A 34 -6.37 12.67 2.46
N ASN A 35 -5.28 13.38 2.23
CA ASN A 35 -4.47 14.03 3.26
C ASN A 35 -3.96 15.40 2.78
N GLY A 36 -3.46 16.24 3.68
CA GLY A 36 -2.96 17.57 3.39
C GLY A 36 -3.46 18.61 4.38
N THR A 37 -3.74 19.85 3.92
CA THR A 37 -4.35 20.87 4.79
C THR A 37 -5.77 20.49 5.17
N ALA A 38 -6.23 20.91 6.35
CA ALA A 38 -7.62 20.68 6.80
C ALA A 38 -8.63 21.34 5.85
N ARG A 39 -8.25 22.42 5.17
CA ARG A 39 -9.10 23.03 4.12
C ARG A 39 -9.29 22.10 2.94
N TYR A 40 -8.20 21.52 2.42
CA TYR A 40 -8.21 20.56 1.31
C TYR A 40 -9.04 19.31 1.65
N VAL A 41 -8.79 18.74 2.83
CA VAL A 41 -9.52 17.55 3.29
C VAL A 41 -11.00 17.87 3.53
N GLY A 42 -11.34 19.02 4.15
CA GLY A 42 -12.72 19.46 4.35
C GLY A 42 -13.53 19.65 3.06
N MET A 43 -12.83 19.87 1.93
CA MET A 43 -13.40 19.94 0.58
C MET A 43 -13.44 18.56 -0.14
N GLY A 44 -13.16 17.44 0.57
CA GLY A 44 -13.09 16.13 -0.04
C GLY A 44 -11.89 15.95 -0.99
N GLY A 45 -10.92 16.86 -0.96
CA GLY A 45 -9.79 16.92 -1.88
C GLY A 45 -10.12 17.59 -3.23
N ALA A 46 -11.33 18.13 -3.41
CA ALA A 46 -11.74 18.81 -4.63
C ALA A 46 -11.31 20.29 -4.58
N MET A 47 -10.10 20.57 -5.05
CA MET A 47 -9.53 21.93 -5.09
C MET A 47 -8.60 22.18 -6.27
N SER A 48 -8.50 21.24 -7.22
CA SER A 48 -7.53 21.30 -8.32
C SER A 48 -7.77 22.46 -9.30
N ALA A 49 -9.04 22.86 -9.53
CA ALA A 49 -9.39 24.04 -10.33
C ALA A 49 -9.68 25.28 -9.46
N LEU A 50 -10.10 25.08 -8.20
CA LEU A 50 -10.32 26.19 -7.26
C LEU A 50 -9.00 26.82 -6.83
N GLY A 51 -7.98 26.00 -6.52
CA GLY A 51 -6.61 26.41 -6.22
C GLY A 51 -6.40 27.16 -4.91
N ALA A 52 -5.23 27.75 -4.76
CA ALA A 52 -4.76 28.49 -3.59
C ALA A 52 -4.82 27.67 -2.28
N ASP A 53 -4.36 26.43 -2.36
CA ASP A 53 -4.11 25.53 -1.24
C ASP A 53 -2.81 24.72 -1.50
N LEU A 54 -1.94 24.59 -0.49
CA LEU A 54 -0.65 23.90 -0.61
C LEU A 54 -0.81 22.43 -1.02
N SER A 55 -1.87 21.75 -0.57
CA SER A 55 -2.08 20.34 -0.87
C SER A 55 -2.41 20.05 -2.34
N THR A 56 -2.84 21.10 -3.08
CA THR A 56 -3.12 20.96 -4.53
C THR A 56 -1.87 20.71 -5.37
N ILE A 57 -0.67 20.97 -4.84
CA ILE A 57 0.63 20.70 -5.47
C ILE A 57 0.75 19.24 -5.94
N GLY A 58 0.13 18.31 -5.19
CA GLY A 58 0.13 16.87 -5.47
C GLY A 58 -0.91 16.44 -6.51
N THR A 59 -1.96 17.24 -6.77
CA THR A 59 -3.06 16.91 -7.70
C THR A 59 -3.00 17.75 -8.98
N ASN A 60 -2.92 19.09 -8.87
CA ASN A 60 -2.75 19.98 -10.01
C ASN A 60 -1.72 21.09 -9.68
N PRO A 61 -0.49 21.01 -10.18
CA PRO A 61 0.56 22.00 -9.95
C PRO A 61 0.18 23.45 -10.28
N ALA A 62 -0.68 23.67 -11.29
CA ALA A 62 -1.10 25.00 -11.69
C ALA A 62 -1.93 25.73 -10.63
N ALA A 63 -2.54 25.00 -9.70
CA ALA A 63 -3.35 25.55 -8.61
C ALA A 63 -2.54 26.43 -7.65
N ILE A 64 -1.23 26.19 -7.53
CA ILE A 64 -0.29 27.05 -6.80
C ILE A 64 -0.12 28.41 -7.48
N GLY A 65 -0.29 28.49 -8.80
CA GLY A 65 -0.28 29.75 -9.56
C GLY A 65 -1.38 30.74 -9.17
N MET A 66 -2.37 30.31 -8.39
CA MET A 66 -3.46 31.17 -7.89
C MET A 66 -3.11 31.92 -6.61
N TYR A 67 -1.99 31.62 -5.97
CA TYR A 67 -1.51 32.41 -4.84
C TYR A 67 -1.06 33.80 -5.28
N ARG A 68 -1.45 34.79 -4.48
CA ARG A 68 -1.12 36.21 -4.64
C ARG A 68 -0.38 36.80 -3.43
N ARG A 69 -0.15 35.97 -2.43
CA ARG A 69 0.59 36.25 -1.18
C ARG A 69 1.34 34.99 -0.80
N SER A 70 2.44 35.18 -0.17
CA SER A 70 3.19 34.07 0.43
C SER A 70 2.39 33.43 1.58
N ASP A 71 2.54 32.13 1.73
CA ASP A 71 1.78 31.30 2.69
C ASP A 71 2.70 30.25 3.31
N VAL A 72 2.53 29.99 4.60
CA VAL A 72 3.17 28.88 5.32
C VAL A 72 2.09 28.14 6.09
N ALA A 73 2.06 26.80 6.01
CA ALA A 73 1.08 25.99 6.72
C ALA A 73 1.69 24.74 7.34
N LEU A 74 1.13 24.34 8.48
CA LEU A 74 1.43 23.10 9.19
C LEU A 74 0.14 22.37 9.53
N THR A 75 0.12 21.06 9.35
CA THR A 75 -1.07 20.23 9.64
C THR A 75 -0.68 19.00 10.43
N GLY A 76 -1.45 18.72 11.47
CA GLY A 76 -1.43 17.47 12.23
C GLY A 76 -2.80 16.85 12.31
N SER A 77 -2.87 15.56 12.56
CA SER A 77 -4.13 14.82 12.72
C SER A 77 -4.11 13.80 13.84
N ALA A 78 -5.33 13.38 14.21
CA ALA A 78 -5.57 12.20 15.02
C ALA A 78 -6.54 11.27 14.28
N THR A 79 -6.14 10.01 14.12
CA THR A 79 -6.91 8.97 13.44
C THR A 79 -7.36 7.92 14.43
N ILE A 80 -8.63 7.50 14.36
CA ILE A 80 -9.22 6.41 15.13
C ILE A 80 -9.74 5.37 14.14
N GLN A 81 -9.39 4.10 14.35
CA GLN A 81 -9.94 2.95 13.64
C GLN A 81 -10.95 2.24 14.58
N PRO A 82 -12.28 2.37 14.37
CA PRO A 82 -13.28 1.81 15.30
C PRO A 82 -13.16 0.31 15.51
N ASN A 83 -12.93 -0.44 14.41
CA ASN A 83 -12.79 -1.89 14.41
C ASN A 83 -11.34 -2.35 14.66
N GLY A 84 -10.43 -1.41 14.95
CA GLY A 84 -9.05 -1.70 15.32
C GLY A 84 -8.91 -1.95 16.81
N GLN A 85 -7.83 -2.60 17.18
CA GLN A 85 -7.37 -2.74 18.57
C GLN A 85 -5.91 -2.35 18.67
N SER A 86 -5.42 -2.15 19.89
CA SER A 86 -3.98 -2.01 20.11
C SER A 86 -3.33 -3.37 19.97
N PHE A 87 -2.40 -3.48 19.05
CA PHE A 87 -1.72 -4.73 18.73
C PHE A 87 -0.33 -4.41 18.15
N TYR A 88 0.70 -5.03 18.71
CA TYR A 88 2.10 -4.81 18.33
C TYR A 88 2.46 -3.30 18.37
N GLU A 89 2.97 -2.71 17.27
CA GLU A 89 3.41 -1.32 17.17
C GLU A 89 2.28 -0.30 16.88
N ILE A 90 1.02 -0.73 16.91
CA ILE A 90 -0.11 0.15 16.60
C ILE A 90 -1.14 0.24 17.72
N ASP A 91 -1.69 1.45 17.88
CA ASP A 91 -2.79 1.75 18.76
C ASP A 91 -4.07 2.05 17.96
N LYS A 92 -5.23 1.83 18.60
CA LYS A 92 -6.55 2.17 18.05
C LYS A 92 -6.69 3.65 17.69
N ALA A 93 -6.12 4.55 18.51
CA ALA A 93 -6.09 5.99 18.31
C ALA A 93 -4.66 6.48 18.14
N ARG A 94 -4.39 7.26 17.11
CA ARG A 94 -3.02 7.60 16.67
C ARG A 94 -2.90 9.03 16.22
N GLY A 95 -1.86 9.74 16.69
CA GLY A 95 -1.46 11.04 16.17
C GLY A 95 -0.62 10.91 14.89
N SER A 96 -0.69 11.92 14.02
CA SER A 96 0.10 12.01 12.80
C SER A 96 0.49 13.46 12.51
N PHE A 97 1.73 13.65 12.03
CA PHE A 97 2.14 14.87 11.35
C PHE A 97 1.93 14.66 9.85
N ASP A 98 1.07 15.48 9.24
CA ASP A 98 0.53 15.17 7.92
C ASP A 98 1.07 16.06 6.81
N GLN A 99 1.31 17.35 7.11
CA GLN A 99 1.74 18.30 6.07
C GLN A 99 2.48 19.49 6.67
N ALA A 100 3.51 19.95 5.96
CA ALA A 100 4.21 21.21 6.19
C ALA A 100 4.67 21.79 4.87
N GLY A 101 4.47 23.06 4.65
CA GLY A 101 4.93 23.66 3.41
C GLY A 101 4.80 25.16 3.36
N PHE A 102 5.34 25.72 2.29
CA PHE A 102 5.24 27.15 2.01
C PHE A 102 5.07 27.44 0.53
N VAL A 103 4.48 28.59 0.24
CA VAL A 103 4.45 29.22 -1.08
C VAL A 103 5.10 30.57 -0.96
N TYR A 104 6.05 30.84 -1.84
CA TYR A 104 6.61 32.17 -2.04
C TYR A 104 6.06 32.77 -3.35
N SER A 105 5.29 33.86 -3.24
CA SER A 105 4.59 34.47 -4.37
C SER A 105 5.27 35.76 -4.82
N PHE A 106 5.82 35.74 -6.04
CA PHE A 106 6.43 36.90 -6.69
C PHE A 106 5.43 37.59 -7.61
N LYS A 107 5.15 38.83 -7.32
CA LYS A 107 4.41 39.68 -8.22
C LYS A 107 5.36 40.21 -9.32
N THR A 108 5.12 39.86 -10.60
CA THR A 108 5.97 40.23 -11.74
C THR A 108 5.45 41.40 -12.53
N GLY A 109 4.13 41.69 -12.48
CA GLY A 109 3.46 42.80 -13.12
C GLY A 109 2.62 43.63 -12.15
N ASP A 110 1.66 44.41 -12.66
CA ASP A 110 0.69 45.14 -11.83
C ASP A 110 -0.32 44.20 -11.12
N GLY A 111 -0.36 42.94 -11.54
CA GLY A 111 -1.28 41.90 -11.03
C GLY A 111 -2.67 41.98 -11.69
N LYS A 112 -2.87 42.90 -12.64
CA LYS A 112 -4.15 43.12 -13.34
C LYS A 112 -4.00 43.12 -14.85
N GLY A 113 -2.78 43.32 -15.37
CA GLY A 113 -2.49 43.43 -16.77
C GLY A 113 -2.47 42.14 -17.55
N LYS A 114 -2.30 42.25 -18.87
CA LYS A 114 -1.98 41.11 -19.75
C LYS A 114 -0.51 40.70 -19.55
N GLY A 115 -0.25 39.39 -19.59
CA GLY A 115 1.10 38.84 -19.44
C GLY A 115 1.29 38.14 -18.07
N LEU A 116 2.54 37.97 -17.68
CA LEU A 116 2.91 37.28 -16.43
C LEU A 116 2.63 38.18 -15.22
N ASN A 117 1.65 37.80 -14.40
CA ASN A 117 1.24 38.57 -13.23
C ASN A 117 1.92 38.09 -11.93
N PHE A 118 2.04 36.78 -11.76
CA PHE A 118 2.70 36.15 -10.61
C PHE A 118 3.52 34.95 -11.06
N ALA A 119 4.65 34.76 -10.40
CA ALA A 119 5.44 33.54 -10.42
C ALA A 119 5.54 33.04 -8.98
N ASN A 120 5.19 31.78 -8.76
CA ASN A 120 5.14 31.17 -7.43
C ASN A 120 6.09 29.99 -7.37
N PHE A 121 6.87 29.95 -6.29
CA PHE A 121 7.66 28.79 -5.89
C PHE A 121 7.01 28.19 -4.65
N ALA A 122 6.88 26.86 -4.57
CA ALA A 122 6.37 26.19 -3.39
C ALA A 122 7.17 24.94 -3.06
N PHE A 123 7.21 24.66 -1.76
CA PHE A 123 7.67 23.41 -1.21
C PHE A 123 6.57 22.85 -0.30
N ASN A 124 6.33 21.55 -0.39
CA ASN A 124 5.35 20.87 0.46
C ASN A 124 5.85 19.48 0.85
N TYR A 125 5.91 19.23 2.14
CA TYR A 125 5.95 17.88 2.73
C TYR A 125 4.52 17.43 2.97
N GLN A 126 4.19 16.21 2.56
CA GLN A 126 2.90 15.60 2.82
C GLN A 126 3.05 14.10 3.07
N LYS A 127 2.35 13.59 4.07
CA LYS A 127 2.20 12.14 4.24
C LYS A 127 1.22 11.65 3.18
N ARG A 128 1.73 11.06 2.12
CA ARG A 128 0.94 10.57 0.98
C ARG A 128 0.04 9.40 1.36
N ARG A 129 0.57 8.46 2.16
CA ARG A 129 -0.17 7.29 2.66
C ARG A 129 0.21 7.01 4.11
N ASN A 130 -0.79 6.81 4.96
CA ASN A 130 -0.64 6.37 6.34
C ASN A 130 -1.07 4.90 6.41
N LEU A 131 -0.12 3.99 6.59
CA LEU A 131 -0.36 2.55 6.56
C LEU A 131 -0.82 1.98 7.90
N LYS A 132 -0.85 2.79 8.96
CA LYS A 132 -1.25 2.32 10.29
C LYS A 132 -2.65 1.72 10.25
N ASN A 133 -2.72 0.39 10.32
CA ASN A 133 -3.94 -0.39 10.20
C ASN A 133 -3.83 -1.70 10.98
N PHE A 134 -4.96 -2.15 11.53
CA PHE A 134 -5.10 -3.45 12.17
C PHE A 134 -6.24 -4.23 11.51
N ILE A 135 -5.99 -5.52 11.26
CA ILE A 135 -6.99 -6.48 10.81
C ILE A 135 -6.91 -7.68 11.75
N GLY A 136 -8.04 -8.07 12.35
CA GLY A 136 -8.14 -9.22 13.22
C GLY A 136 -9.33 -10.10 12.84
N LEU A 137 -9.10 -11.41 12.80
CA LEU A 137 -10.10 -12.45 12.58
C LEU A 137 -9.90 -13.53 13.64
N ASP A 138 -10.96 -13.85 14.37
CA ASP A 138 -10.91 -14.79 15.47
C ASP A 138 -11.72 -16.03 15.14
N ASN A 139 -11.12 -17.21 15.36
CA ASN A 139 -11.76 -18.52 15.30
C ASN A 139 -12.58 -18.75 14.02
N ILE A 140 -11.96 -18.46 12.87
CA ILE A 140 -12.59 -18.66 11.56
C ILE A 140 -12.52 -20.13 11.20
N ALA A 141 -13.67 -20.76 11.05
CA ALA A 141 -13.76 -22.17 10.67
C ALA A 141 -13.20 -22.42 9.27
N THR A 142 -12.42 -23.47 9.13
CA THR A 142 -11.84 -23.88 7.84
C THR A 142 -12.73 -24.92 7.18
N PRO A 143 -13.22 -24.67 5.94
CA PRO A 143 -14.01 -25.65 5.24
C PRO A 143 -13.15 -26.86 4.83
N ASN A 144 -13.68 -28.07 4.98
CA ASN A 144 -13.05 -29.32 4.54
C ASN A 144 -11.63 -29.58 5.06
N GLY A 145 -11.27 -29.00 6.21
CA GLY A 145 -9.94 -29.15 6.78
C GLY A 145 -8.87 -28.28 6.12
N ALA A 146 -9.26 -27.26 5.35
CA ALA A 146 -8.32 -26.37 4.70
C ALA A 146 -7.31 -25.80 5.69
N SER A 147 -6.05 -25.79 5.32
CA SER A 147 -4.92 -25.36 6.16
C SER A 147 -3.87 -24.70 5.28
N GLN A 148 -3.10 -23.80 5.85
CA GLN A 148 -1.93 -23.22 5.20
C GLN A 148 -0.92 -24.29 4.75
N SER A 149 -0.86 -25.43 5.45
CA SER A 149 0.00 -26.56 5.08
C SER A 149 -0.33 -27.17 3.71
N TRP A 150 -1.57 -27.02 3.22
CA TRP A 150 -1.94 -27.43 1.87
C TRP A 150 -1.21 -26.60 0.82
N GLN A 151 -1.07 -25.29 1.06
CA GLN A 151 -0.26 -24.43 0.20
C GLN A 151 1.23 -24.80 0.26
N MET A 152 1.75 -25.12 1.45
CA MET A 152 3.13 -25.61 1.59
C MET A 152 3.34 -26.93 0.83
N GLN A 153 2.36 -27.83 0.86
CA GLN A 153 2.39 -29.07 0.08
C GLN A 153 2.45 -28.78 -1.42
N GLU A 154 1.59 -27.89 -1.91
CA GLU A 154 1.54 -27.51 -3.32
C GLU A 154 2.88 -26.97 -3.79
N LEU A 155 3.50 -26.10 -3.00
CA LEU A 155 4.81 -25.52 -3.24
C LEU A 155 5.98 -26.54 -3.10
N ALA A 156 5.73 -27.71 -2.54
CA ALA A 156 6.72 -28.80 -2.43
C ALA A 156 6.89 -29.62 -3.71
N TYR A 157 6.18 -29.23 -4.79
CA TYR A 157 6.28 -29.91 -6.09
C TYR A 157 6.76 -28.95 -7.18
N TYR A 158 7.58 -29.48 -8.09
CA TYR A 158 8.01 -28.80 -9.31
C TYR A 158 7.86 -29.75 -10.51
N ASN A 159 7.11 -29.35 -11.53
CA ASN A 159 6.80 -30.18 -12.70
C ASN A 159 6.28 -31.59 -12.34
N GLY A 160 5.41 -31.68 -11.32
CA GLY A 160 4.81 -32.94 -10.85
C GLY A 160 5.76 -33.83 -10.03
N ARG A 161 6.99 -33.42 -9.78
CA ARG A 161 7.97 -34.13 -8.94
C ARG A 161 8.03 -33.50 -7.54
N GLY A 162 7.93 -34.31 -6.49
CA GLY A 162 8.21 -33.88 -5.13
C GLY A 162 9.68 -33.49 -4.97
N LEU A 163 9.93 -32.29 -4.48
CA LEU A 163 11.27 -31.72 -4.28
C LEU A 163 11.98 -32.39 -3.09
N ASP A 164 13.30 -32.43 -3.11
CA ASP A 164 14.12 -32.94 -2.00
C ASP A 164 14.63 -31.77 -1.15
N PHE A 165 13.99 -31.49 -0.03
CA PHE A 165 14.39 -30.40 0.87
C PHE A 165 15.71 -30.64 1.62
N SER A 166 16.30 -31.85 1.50
CA SER A 166 17.66 -32.11 1.94
C SER A 166 18.71 -31.70 0.89
N ASN A 167 18.27 -31.32 -0.31
CA ASN A 167 19.10 -30.94 -1.43
C ASN A 167 18.91 -29.46 -1.78
N ASP A 168 19.92 -28.63 -1.56
CA ASP A 168 19.90 -27.20 -1.82
C ASP A 168 19.48 -26.85 -3.26
N ASN A 169 19.83 -27.69 -4.25
CA ASN A 169 19.42 -27.47 -5.63
C ASN A 169 17.90 -27.58 -5.81
N ASP A 170 17.24 -28.50 -5.11
CA ASP A 170 15.79 -28.65 -5.18
C ASP A 170 15.08 -27.51 -4.44
N CYS A 171 15.64 -26.99 -3.35
CA CYS A 171 15.13 -25.84 -2.63
C CYS A 171 15.04 -24.57 -3.50
N ASN A 172 15.85 -24.47 -4.56
CA ASN A 172 15.80 -23.36 -5.51
C ASN A 172 14.57 -23.37 -6.44
N TYR A 173 13.80 -24.46 -6.47
CA TYR A 173 12.58 -24.59 -7.28
C TYR A 173 11.29 -24.40 -6.47
N THR A 174 11.39 -23.93 -5.23
CA THR A 174 10.25 -23.68 -4.34
C THR A 174 10.39 -22.35 -3.60
N THR A 175 9.45 -22.07 -2.72
CA THR A 175 9.50 -20.89 -1.86
C THR A 175 10.03 -21.24 -0.47
N PRO A 176 10.64 -20.30 0.26
CA PRO A 176 11.03 -20.50 1.65
C PRO A 176 9.89 -20.94 2.57
N LEU A 177 8.65 -20.60 2.23
CA LEU A 177 7.46 -21.06 2.96
C LEU A 177 7.36 -22.60 3.00
N ALA A 178 7.56 -23.27 1.86
CA ALA A 178 7.48 -24.72 1.79
C ALA A 178 8.64 -25.40 2.54
N VAL A 179 9.85 -24.86 2.42
CA VAL A 179 11.04 -25.35 3.14
C VAL A 179 10.84 -25.22 4.65
N THR A 180 10.43 -24.01 5.12
CA THR A 180 10.17 -23.77 6.54
C THR A 180 9.01 -24.62 7.06
N GLY A 181 7.97 -24.84 6.24
CA GLY A 181 6.85 -25.71 6.56
C GLY A 181 7.24 -27.19 6.67
N TYR A 182 8.18 -27.66 5.85
CA TYR A 182 8.76 -28.99 5.98
C TYR A 182 9.57 -29.12 7.28
N ASP A 183 10.46 -28.18 7.55
CA ASP A 183 11.27 -28.16 8.78
C ASP A 183 10.39 -28.06 10.04
N ALA A 184 9.27 -27.33 9.98
CA ALA A 184 8.28 -27.24 11.05
C ALA A 184 7.32 -28.44 11.12
N GLN A 185 7.49 -29.47 10.30
CA GLN A 185 6.64 -30.68 10.25
C GLN A 185 5.18 -30.39 9.87
N MET A 186 4.90 -29.27 9.19
CA MET A 186 3.57 -28.95 8.67
C MET A 186 3.23 -29.74 7.41
N ILE A 187 4.25 -30.16 6.66
CA ILE A 187 4.16 -31.15 5.57
C ILE A 187 5.12 -32.29 5.89
N VAL A 188 4.70 -33.52 5.63
CA VAL A 188 5.46 -34.73 5.97
C VAL A 188 5.83 -35.47 4.70
N GLU A 189 7.13 -35.75 4.53
CA GLU A 189 7.62 -36.54 3.41
C GLU A 189 7.17 -38.00 3.51
N GLY A 190 6.79 -38.56 2.38
CA GLY A 190 6.46 -39.97 2.20
C GLY A 190 6.86 -40.46 0.81
N ARG A 191 6.52 -41.72 0.51
CA ARG A 191 6.72 -42.31 -0.81
C ARG A 191 5.40 -42.91 -1.30
N ASP A 192 5.09 -42.71 -2.60
CA ASP A 192 3.99 -43.39 -3.26
C ASP A 192 4.31 -44.86 -3.55
N ALA A 193 3.35 -45.60 -4.12
CA ALA A 193 3.53 -47.00 -4.51
C ALA A 193 4.62 -47.24 -5.58
N ASN A 194 4.99 -46.17 -6.32
CA ASN A 194 6.06 -46.21 -7.34
C ASN A 194 7.40 -45.73 -6.79
N GLY A 195 7.48 -45.39 -5.49
CA GLY A 195 8.68 -44.86 -4.85
C GLY A 195 8.91 -43.37 -5.04
N ASN A 196 8.02 -42.65 -5.70
CA ASN A 196 8.15 -41.20 -5.86
C ASN A 196 7.94 -40.48 -4.52
N ARG A 197 8.64 -39.37 -4.33
CA ARG A 197 8.49 -38.52 -3.15
C ARG A 197 7.14 -37.81 -3.17
N ILE A 198 6.43 -37.91 -2.08
CA ILE A 198 5.16 -37.22 -1.85
C ILE A 198 5.18 -36.49 -0.52
N TYR A 199 4.34 -35.47 -0.40
CA TYR A 199 4.16 -34.68 0.80
C TYR A 199 2.72 -34.76 1.29
N THR A 200 2.52 -34.98 2.58
CA THR A 200 1.20 -35.01 3.20
C THR A 200 1.03 -33.78 4.09
N PRO A 201 0.02 -32.94 3.86
CA PRO A 201 -0.24 -31.75 4.66
C PRO A 201 -1.01 -32.10 5.93
N ARG A 202 -1.17 -31.14 6.82
CA ARG A 202 -2.05 -31.20 7.99
C ARG A 202 -3.40 -30.57 7.67
N ASN A 203 -4.45 -31.00 8.37
CA ASN A 203 -5.77 -30.39 8.29
C ASN A 203 -5.97 -29.40 9.45
N SER A 204 -6.81 -28.41 9.25
CA SER A 204 -7.19 -27.41 10.24
C SER A 204 -8.69 -27.42 10.51
N MET A 205 -9.11 -27.02 11.72
CA MET A 205 -10.52 -26.81 12.07
C MET A 205 -10.90 -25.34 12.05
N ALA A 206 -9.96 -24.47 12.45
CA ALA A 206 -10.15 -23.03 12.53
C ALA A 206 -8.80 -22.32 12.58
N TYR A 207 -8.79 -21.04 12.24
CA TYR A 207 -7.63 -20.18 12.35
C TYR A 207 -7.96 -18.85 13.03
N ASN A 208 -6.92 -18.23 13.58
CA ASN A 208 -6.88 -16.82 13.97
C ASN A 208 -5.89 -16.08 13.09
N TYR A 209 -6.18 -14.82 12.82
CA TYR A 209 -5.36 -13.97 11.97
C TYR A 209 -5.33 -12.55 12.55
N TYR A 210 -4.14 -12.06 12.88
CA TYR A 210 -3.93 -10.70 13.40
C TYR A 210 -2.79 -10.03 12.65
N ARG A 211 -3.13 -8.96 11.94
CA ARG A 211 -2.14 -8.21 11.14
C ARG A 211 -2.11 -6.76 11.57
N ALA A 212 -0.94 -6.31 11.99
CA ALA A 212 -0.60 -4.91 12.18
C ALA A 212 0.22 -4.41 11.00
N GLN A 213 -0.09 -3.22 10.51
CA GLN A 213 0.72 -2.50 9.53
C GLN A 213 1.01 -1.10 10.06
N TRP A 214 2.22 -0.57 9.82
CA TRP A 214 2.60 0.78 10.23
C TRP A 214 3.61 1.40 9.28
N GLY A 215 4.03 2.67 9.59
CA GLY A 215 4.82 3.46 8.68
C GLY A 215 3.98 4.21 7.66
N GLY A 216 4.52 4.43 6.48
CA GLY A 216 3.81 5.14 5.42
C GLY A 216 4.70 5.60 4.28
N ILE A 217 4.12 6.40 3.40
CA ILE A 217 4.81 7.01 2.26
C ILE A 217 4.81 8.52 2.48
N GLN A 218 6.00 9.12 2.60
CA GLN A 218 6.20 10.56 2.67
C GLN A 218 6.47 11.11 1.27
N GLN A 219 5.94 12.29 0.99
CA GLN A 219 6.07 12.99 -0.29
C GLN A 219 6.62 14.40 -0.05
N TYR A 220 7.62 14.78 -0.83
CA TYR A 220 8.26 16.09 -0.84
C TYR A 220 8.12 16.67 -2.24
N ASP A 221 7.33 17.72 -2.39
CA ASP A 221 7.05 18.35 -3.68
C ASP A 221 7.74 19.72 -3.80
N PHE A 222 8.40 19.94 -4.93
CA PHE A 222 8.97 21.22 -5.35
C PHE A 222 8.19 21.72 -6.57
N ASN A 223 7.59 22.88 -6.48
CA ASN A 223 6.70 23.42 -7.51
C ASN A 223 7.15 24.79 -8.02
N LEU A 224 7.02 24.96 -9.33
CA LEU A 224 7.05 26.25 -9.99
C LEU A 224 5.74 26.45 -10.74
N SER A 225 5.09 27.59 -10.54
CA SER A 225 3.82 27.89 -11.21
C SER A 225 3.67 29.37 -11.53
N PHE A 226 2.90 29.63 -12.58
CA PHE A 226 2.76 30.94 -13.19
C PHE A 226 1.29 31.30 -13.36
N ASN A 227 0.99 32.58 -13.11
CA ASN A 227 -0.30 33.21 -13.38
C ASN A 227 -0.13 34.16 -14.55
N ILE A 228 -0.75 33.80 -15.68
CA ILE A 228 -0.70 34.57 -16.92
C ILE A 228 -2.07 35.21 -17.15
N SER A 229 -2.12 36.54 -17.14
CA SER A 229 -3.33 37.35 -17.40
C SER A 229 -4.52 37.05 -16.50
N ASN A 230 -4.33 36.37 -15.35
CA ASN A 230 -5.39 35.86 -14.48
C ASN A 230 -6.41 34.92 -15.18
N GLN A 231 -6.07 34.41 -16.36
CA GLN A 231 -6.85 33.49 -17.17
C GLN A 231 -6.17 32.15 -17.32
N PHE A 232 -4.85 32.10 -17.49
CA PHE A 232 -4.06 30.91 -17.64
C PHE A 232 -3.15 30.72 -16.42
N TYR A 233 -3.18 29.52 -15.87
CA TYR A 233 -2.27 29.11 -14.82
C TYR A 233 -1.57 27.83 -15.27
N VAL A 234 -0.27 27.80 -15.14
CA VAL A 234 0.57 26.67 -15.54
C VAL A 234 1.49 26.35 -14.38
N GLY A 235 1.71 25.09 -14.12
CA GLY A 235 2.62 24.68 -13.06
C GLY A 235 3.25 23.33 -13.35
N ALA A 236 4.44 23.15 -12.79
CA ALA A 236 5.17 21.89 -12.80
C ALA A 236 5.64 21.58 -11.39
N THR A 237 5.58 20.31 -11.01
CA THR A 237 6.04 19.78 -9.71
C THR A 237 7.00 18.65 -9.96
N PHE A 238 8.11 18.63 -9.22
CA PHE A 238 8.98 17.48 -9.06
C PHE A 238 8.74 16.91 -7.65
N GLY A 239 8.37 15.63 -7.58
CA GLY A 239 8.08 14.93 -6.33
C GLY A 239 9.17 13.93 -5.99
N VAL A 240 9.57 13.90 -4.73
CA VAL A 240 10.45 12.88 -4.14
C VAL A 240 9.67 12.14 -3.05
N TYR A 241 9.82 10.84 -3.00
CA TYR A 241 9.10 9.97 -2.08
C TYR A 241 10.08 9.21 -1.20
N ASN A 242 9.71 9.05 0.06
CA ASN A 242 10.35 8.13 1.00
C ASN A 242 9.32 7.08 1.42
N VAL A 243 9.68 5.82 1.28
CA VAL A 243 8.86 4.66 1.63
C VAL A 243 9.44 4.04 2.90
N ASP A 244 8.57 3.85 3.89
CA ASP A 244 8.89 3.21 5.16
C ASP A 244 7.64 2.44 5.59
N MET A 245 7.58 1.15 5.24
CA MET A 245 6.41 0.28 5.43
C MET A 245 6.80 -0.94 6.24
N HIS A 246 6.02 -1.25 7.25
CA HIS A 246 6.20 -2.41 8.11
C HIS A 246 4.90 -3.17 8.26
N SER A 247 5.00 -4.49 8.44
CA SER A 247 3.88 -5.38 8.72
C SER A 247 4.31 -6.47 9.69
N HIS A 248 3.43 -6.79 10.65
CA HIS A 248 3.56 -7.94 11.53
C HIS A 248 2.28 -8.75 11.46
N LEU A 249 2.41 -10.06 11.25
CA LEU A 249 1.32 -11.03 11.18
C LEU A 249 1.53 -12.11 12.23
N GLU A 250 0.52 -12.30 13.08
CA GLU A 250 0.36 -13.52 13.89
C GLU A 250 -0.75 -14.36 13.29
N TYR A 251 -0.44 -15.61 12.98
CA TYR A 251 -1.36 -16.55 12.38
C TYR A 251 -1.31 -17.88 13.14
N ASP A 252 -2.46 -18.36 13.58
CA ASP A 252 -2.60 -19.59 14.33
C ASP A 252 -3.61 -20.53 13.69
N GLU A 253 -3.32 -21.83 13.61
CA GLU A 253 -4.27 -22.86 13.20
C GLU A 253 -4.50 -23.89 14.31
N ASN A 254 -5.75 -24.24 14.54
CA ASN A 254 -6.13 -25.41 15.30
C ASN A 254 -6.08 -26.65 14.40
N LEU A 255 -5.00 -27.42 14.50
CA LEU A 255 -4.76 -28.60 13.66
C LEU A 255 -5.63 -29.77 14.08
N SER A 256 -6.02 -30.61 13.10
CA SER A 256 -6.88 -31.77 13.27
C SER A 256 -6.35 -32.97 12.49
N ALA A 257 -6.57 -34.17 13.03
CA ALA A 257 -6.25 -35.41 12.33
C ALA A 257 -7.33 -35.79 11.31
N ASP A 258 -8.60 -35.49 11.60
CA ASP A 258 -9.78 -35.98 10.87
C ASP A 258 -10.83 -34.87 10.61
N GLY A 259 -10.49 -33.61 10.90
CA GLY A 259 -11.41 -32.47 10.82
C GLY A 259 -12.30 -32.27 12.05
N THR A 260 -12.25 -33.18 13.03
CA THR A 260 -13.11 -33.15 14.25
C THR A 260 -12.32 -33.18 15.55
N HIS A 261 -11.17 -33.84 15.58
CA HIS A 261 -10.34 -33.97 16.78
C HIS A 261 -9.09 -33.09 16.68
N ARG A 262 -8.98 -32.12 17.60
CA ARG A 262 -7.83 -31.26 17.71
C ARG A 262 -6.59 -32.04 18.15
N ILE A 263 -5.48 -31.89 17.38
CA ILE A 263 -4.19 -32.51 17.68
C ILE A 263 -3.16 -31.51 18.22
N GLY A 264 -3.43 -30.20 18.09
CA GLY A 264 -2.55 -29.15 18.58
C GLY A 264 -2.80 -27.82 17.89
N ALA A 265 -1.93 -26.86 18.11
CA ALA A 265 -1.93 -25.57 17.45
C ALA A 265 -0.60 -25.34 16.71
N TYR A 266 -0.70 -24.91 15.47
CA TYR A 266 0.37 -24.35 14.66
C TYR A 266 0.35 -22.84 14.81
N ASN A 267 1.52 -22.22 14.97
CA ASN A 267 1.69 -20.80 15.10
C ASN A 267 2.69 -20.30 14.06
N MET A 268 2.38 -19.19 13.40
CA MET A 268 3.27 -18.53 12.45
C MET A 268 3.33 -17.03 12.76
N ASN A 269 4.54 -16.50 12.83
CA ASN A 269 4.81 -15.08 12.91
C ASN A 269 5.57 -14.65 11.65
N TYR A 270 5.08 -13.59 11.01
CA TYR A 270 5.72 -13.03 9.83
C TYR A 270 5.91 -11.52 10.00
N ASP A 271 7.16 -11.10 9.94
CA ASP A 271 7.57 -9.70 9.98
C ASP A 271 8.08 -9.27 8.61
N GLU A 272 7.69 -8.09 8.17
CA GLU A 272 8.07 -7.53 6.89
C GLU A 272 8.39 -6.06 7.00
N SER A 273 9.43 -5.64 6.30
CA SER A 273 9.84 -4.26 6.13
C SER A 273 10.11 -3.96 4.65
N VAL A 274 9.55 -2.86 4.15
CA VAL A 274 9.85 -2.35 2.80
C VAL A 274 10.23 -0.88 2.92
N THR A 275 11.47 -0.58 2.57
CA THR A 275 12.01 0.78 2.60
C THR A 275 12.49 1.20 1.22
N GLY A 276 12.62 2.51 1.01
CA GLY A 276 13.18 3.00 -0.24
C GLY A 276 12.75 4.40 -0.63
N THR A 277 13.08 4.77 -1.85
CA THR A 277 12.82 6.11 -2.37
C THR A 277 12.15 6.05 -3.74
N GLY A 278 11.54 7.17 -4.12
CA GLY A 278 10.93 7.29 -5.45
C GLY A 278 10.90 8.74 -5.91
N PHE A 279 10.62 8.93 -7.19
CA PHE A 279 10.45 10.27 -7.77
C PHE A 279 9.41 10.26 -8.89
N ASP A 280 8.77 11.40 -9.09
CA ASP A 280 7.86 11.67 -10.23
C ASP A 280 7.93 13.13 -10.68
N ALA A 281 7.26 13.41 -11.78
CA ALA A 281 7.00 14.76 -12.25
C ALA A 281 5.52 14.94 -12.58
N LYS A 282 4.99 16.15 -12.32
CA LYS A 282 3.60 16.52 -12.58
C LYS A 282 3.55 17.83 -13.35
N VAL A 283 2.61 17.94 -14.27
CA VAL A 283 2.33 19.18 -14.99
C VAL A 283 0.84 19.48 -14.91
N GLY A 284 0.51 20.73 -14.71
CA GLY A 284 -0.88 21.16 -14.58
C GLY A 284 -1.19 22.44 -15.32
N PHE A 285 -2.46 22.56 -15.69
CA PHE A 285 -3.03 23.73 -16.34
C PHE A 285 -4.37 24.07 -15.68
N ILE A 286 -4.65 25.36 -15.52
CA ILE A 286 -6.00 25.87 -15.20
C ILE A 286 -6.29 27.00 -16.19
N TYR A 287 -7.47 26.94 -16.76
CA TYR A 287 -7.97 27.93 -17.70
C TYR A 287 -9.29 28.52 -17.22
N ARG A 288 -9.36 29.85 -17.23
CA ARG A 288 -10.56 30.65 -16.99
C ARG A 288 -11.06 31.21 -18.31
N PRO A 289 -12.05 30.56 -18.96
CA PRO A 289 -12.42 30.88 -20.36
C PRO A 289 -13.05 32.25 -20.53
N ILE A 290 -13.75 32.76 -19.53
CA ILE A 290 -14.48 34.02 -19.56
C ILE A 290 -13.92 34.92 -18.45
N GLU A 291 -13.42 36.10 -18.82
CA GLU A 291 -12.72 37.00 -17.88
C GLU A 291 -13.63 37.47 -16.72
N GLU A 292 -14.91 37.73 -17.00
CA GLU A 292 -15.90 38.13 -15.99
C GLU A 292 -16.44 36.97 -15.17
N SER A 293 -16.35 35.73 -15.67
CA SER A 293 -16.84 34.54 -14.99
C SER A 293 -15.78 33.97 -14.05
N PRO A 294 -16.11 33.57 -12.82
CA PRO A 294 -15.21 32.86 -11.94
C PRO A 294 -15.00 31.37 -12.31
N PHE A 295 -15.68 30.88 -13.34
CA PHE A 295 -15.60 29.48 -13.79
C PHE A 295 -14.21 29.14 -14.32
N ARG A 296 -13.68 27.96 -13.93
CA ARG A 296 -12.36 27.48 -14.28
C ARG A 296 -12.40 26.01 -14.61
N ILE A 297 -11.54 25.58 -15.51
CA ILE A 297 -11.31 24.19 -15.86
C ILE A 297 -9.85 23.91 -15.59
N GLY A 298 -9.57 22.80 -14.92
CA GLY A 298 -8.22 22.31 -14.63
C GLY A 298 -7.95 20.98 -15.31
N LEU A 299 -6.70 20.79 -15.73
CA LEU A 299 -6.16 19.55 -16.28
C LEU A 299 -4.77 19.32 -15.70
N SER A 300 -4.48 18.12 -15.25
CA SER A 300 -3.11 17.75 -14.85
C SER A 300 -2.78 16.31 -15.20
N VAL A 301 -1.51 16.09 -15.43
CA VAL A 301 -0.92 14.78 -15.72
C VAL A 301 0.25 14.55 -14.78
N SER A 302 0.28 13.37 -14.15
CA SER A 302 1.42 12.92 -13.37
C SER A 302 2.08 11.73 -14.05
N THR A 303 3.41 11.75 -14.12
CA THR A 303 4.18 10.59 -14.56
C THR A 303 4.00 9.44 -13.58
N PRO A 304 4.39 8.22 -13.94
CA PRO A 304 4.64 7.17 -12.97
C PRO A 304 5.60 7.65 -11.88
N ILE A 305 5.42 7.13 -10.66
CA ILE A 305 6.46 7.19 -9.64
C ILE A 305 7.42 6.03 -9.90
N PHE A 306 8.70 6.34 -9.93
CA PHE A 306 9.78 5.38 -10.10
C PHE A 306 10.35 5.09 -8.72
N TYR A 307 9.94 3.98 -8.13
CA TYR A 307 10.43 3.53 -6.82
C TYR A 307 11.62 2.60 -6.97
N ASP A 308 12.61 2.77 -6.08
CA ASP A 308 13.72 1.87 -5.81
C ASP A 308 13.57 1.40 -4.35
N LEU A 309 13.41 0.10 -4.13
CA LEU A 309 12.93 -0.46 -2.89
C LEU A 309 13.82 -1.61 -2.42
N THR A 310 13.92 -1.76 -1.11
CA THR A 310 14.54 -2.88 -0.41
C THR A 310 13.50 -3.55 0.47
N HIS A 311 13.46 -4.88 0.45
CA HIS A 311 12.54 -5.70 1.22
C HIS A 311 13.32 -6.63 2.15
N ASP A 312 12.95 -6.61 3.43
CA ASP A 312 13.41 -7.54 4.45
C ASP A 312 12.20 -8.28 5.01
N ALA A 313 12.35 -9.58 5.30
CA ALA A 313 11.28 -10.37 5.88
C ALA A 313 11.84 -11.45 6.81
N TYR A 314 11.07 -11.76 7.85
CA TYR A 314 11.35 -12.82 8.80
C TYR A 314 10.12 -13.68 9.01
N LEU A 315 10.27 -14.99 8.86
CA LEU A 315 9.24 -15.98 9.09
C LEU A 315 9.67 -16.89 10.24
N TYR A 316 8.77 -17.10 11.21
CA TYR A 316 8.91 -18.08 12.27
C TYR A 316 7.66 -18.97 12.32
N MET A 317 7.88 -20.26 12.37
CA MET A 317 6.82 -21.27 12.51
C MET A 317 7.08 -22.17 13.70
N GLU A 318 6.02 -22.54 14.41
CA GLU A 318 6.08 -23.53 15.49
C GLU A 318 4.87 -24.47 15.40
N SER A 319 5.13 -25.77 15.37
CA SER A 319 4.12 -26.82 15.29
C SER A 319 4.10 -27.71 16.57
N PRO A 320 2.98 -28.40 16.86
CA PRO A 320 2.85 -29.25 18.03
C PRO A 320 3.45 -30.65 17.83
N PHE A 321 4.21 -30.87 16.77
CA PHE A 321 4.77 -32.19 16.45
C PHE A 321 6.13 -32.37 17.08
N GLN A 322 6.41 -33.61 17.52
CA GLN A 322 7.69 -34.00 18.08
C GLN A 322 8.75 -34.08 16.96
N TYR A 323 9.94 -33.66 17.29
CA TYR A 323 11.13 -33.80 16.43
C TYR A 323 12.26 -34.42 17.21
N THR A 324 12.88 -35.47 16.66
CA THR A 324 14.11 -36.06 17.21
C THR A 324 15.28 -35.63 16.37
N ASP A 325 16.20 -34.85 16.94
CA ASP A 325 17.42 -34.42 16.27
C ASP A 325 18.31 -35.65 15.94
N PRO A 326 18.56 -35.94 14.67
CA PRO A 326 19.34 -37.12 14.27
C PRO A 326 20.81 -37.05 14.72
N LYS A 327 21.34 -35.86 15.03
CA LYS A 327 22.73 -35.67 15.46
C LYS A 327 22.90 -35.86 16.96
N THR A 328 21.96 -35.38 17.74
CA THR A 328 22.03 -35.40 19.20
C THR A 328 21.16 -36.49 19.83
N ASN A 329 20.27 -37.10 19.05
CA ASN A 329 19.23 -38.06 19.47
C ASN A 329 18.32 -37.49 20.57
N GLN A 330 18.22 -36.17 20.68
CA GLN A 330 17.34 -35.48 21.60
C GLN A 330 15.96 -35.28 20.97
N THR A 331 14.90 -35.61 21.69
CA THR A 331 13.51 -35.41 21.28
C THR A 331 12.97 -34.11 21.87
N TYR A 332 12.36 -33.29 21.04
CA TYR A 332 11.67 -32.05 21.39
C TYR A 332 10.18 -32.24 21.20
N ASP A 333 9.36 -31.74 22.14
CA ASP A 333 7.89 -31.88 22.10
C ASP A 333 7.22 -30.97 21.05
N ARG A 334 7.94 -29.99 20.53
CA ARG A 334 7.49 -29.05 19.48
C ARG A 334 8.62 -28.81 18.50
N THR A 335 8.25 -28.64 17.25
CA THR A 335 9.20 -28.32 16.18
C THR A 335 9.06 -26.86 15.79
N ALA A 336 10.18 -26.16 15.69
CA ALA A 336 10.22 -24.77 15.26
C ALA A 336 11.20 -24.59 14.10
N ALA A 337 10.83 -23.75 13.15
CA ALA A 337 11.67 -23.36 12.01
C ALA A 337 11.55 -21.86 11.73
N SER A 338 12.57 -21.29 11.14
CA SER A 338 12.56 -19.87 10.74
C SER A 338 13.33 -19.65 9.46
N TYR A 339 12.95 -18.59 8.75
CA TYR A 339 13.62 -18.13 7.54
C TYR A 339 13.73 -16.62 7.52
N THR A 340 14.85 -16.10 7.00
CA THR A 340 15.10 -14.66 6.89
C THR A 340 15.45 -14.31 5.44
N VAL A 341 14.84 -13.26 4.93
CA VAL A 341 15.19 -12.60 3.67
C VAL A 341 15.70 -11.20 4.00
N THR A 342 16.85 -10.82 3.50
CA THR A 342 17.45 -9.50 3.74
C THR A 342 17.91 -8.87 2.44
N ASP A 343 17.87 -7.53 2.38
CA ASP A 343 18.41 -6.70 1.31
C ASP A 343 17.90 -7.04 -0.10
N LEU A 344 16.64 -7.44 -0.20
CA LEU A 344 16.04 -7.80 -1.46
C LEU A 344 15.65 -6.56 -2.26
N ASN A 345 16.47 -6.20 -3.25
CA ASN A 345 16.30 -4.98 -4.04
C ASN A 345 15.36 -5.19 -5.23
N TYR A 346 14.46 -4.22 -5.46
CA TYR A 346 13.55 -4.23 -6.60
C TYR A 346 13.05 -2.83 -6.95
N ARG A 347 12.41 -2.69 -8.11
CA ARG A 347 11.84 -1.43 -8.57
C ARG A 347 10.38 -1.60 -8.94
N ILE A 348 9.56 -0.64 -8.53
CA ILE A 348 8.17 -0.51 -8.96
C ILE A 348 8.01 0.80 -9.71
N ARG A 349 7.38 0.71 -10.88
CA ARG A 349 6.91 1.84 -11.63
C ARG A 349 5.39 1.89 -11.54
N THR A 350 4.83 2.93 -10.92
CA THR A 350 3.37 3.10 -10.80
C THR A 350 2.74 3.53 -12.13
N PRO A 351 1.41 3.50 -12.28
CA PRO A 351 0.75 4.00 -13.48
C PRO A 351 0.78 5.53 -13.61
N TRP A 352 0.55 6.02 -14.81
CA TRP A 352 0.24 7.42 -15.08
C TRP A 352 -1.09 7.81 -14.42
N LYS A 353 -1.23 9.09 -14.06
CA LYS A 353 -2.47 9.68 -13.56
C LYS A 353 -2.88 10.87 -14.42
N LEU A 354 -4.17 10.92 -14.73
CA LEU A 354 -4.81 12.05 -15.41
C LEU A 354 -5.91 12.60 -14.49
N ASN A 355 -5.90 13.90 -14.22
CA ASN A 355 -6.92 14.59 -13.44
C ASN A 355 -7.56 15.71 -14.28
N ILE A 356 -8.89 15.77 -14.25
CA ILE A 356 -9.70 16.82 -14.86
C ILE A 356 -10.57 17.42 -13.75
N SER A 357 -10.66 18.75 -13.70
CA SER A 357 -11.39 19.46 -12.66
C SER A 357 -12.14 20.66 -13.19
N ALA A 358 -13.20 21.05 -12.49
CA ALA A 358 -13.96 22.26 -12.80
C ALA A 358 -14.38 22.94 -11.49
N ALA A 359 -14.16 24.25 -11.41
CA ALA A 359 -14.48 25.03 -10.24
C ALA A 359 -15.19 26.33 -10.59
N THR A 360 -16.01 26.80 -9.67
CA THR A 360 -16.65 28.12 -9.76
C THR A 360 -16.85 28.73 -8.39
N THR A 361 -17.05 30.05 -8.35
CA THR A 361 -17.47 30.75 -7.13
C THR A 361 -18.76 31.51 -7.41
N VAL A 362 -19.68 31.52 -6.45
CA VAL A 362 -20.91 32.27 -6.52
C VAL A 362 -20.78 33.45 -5.55
N GLY A 363 -20.68 34.65 -6.11
CA GLY A 363 -20.42 35.85 -5.31
C GLY A 363 -19.15 35.67 -4.43
N ASN A 364 -19.23 36.22 -3.21
CA ASN A 364 -18.16 36.12 -2.21
C ASN A 364 -18.42 35.07 -1.12
N TYR A 365 -19.46 34.23 -1.30
CA TYR A 365 -19.96 33.38 -0.22
C TYR A 365 -19.88 31.86 -0.49
N LEU A 366 -19.85 31.43 -1.73
CA LEU A 366 -19.82 30.00 -2.08
C LEU A 366 -18.70 29.71 -3.11
N ALA A 367 -17.92 28.67 -2.87
CA ALA A 367 -17.00 28.09 -3.82
C ALA A 367 -17.31 26.60 -4.00
N LEU A 368 -17.27 26.12 -5.24
CA LEU A 368 -17.54 24.74 -5.62
C LEU A 368 -16.39 24.22 -6.48
N ASP A 369 -16.01 22.99 -6.30
CA ASP A 369 -15.06 22.26 -7.15
C ASP A 369 -15.49 20.80 -7.30
N ALA A 370 -15.29 20.25 -8.50
CA ALA A 370 -15.49 18.85 -8.82
C ALA A 370 -14.32 18.32 -9.64
N GLU A 371 -13.86 17.12 -9.31
CA GLU A 371 -12.69 16.51 -9.92
C GLU A 371 -12.93 15.05 -10.30
N TYR A 372 -12.33 14.64 -11.38
CA TYR A 372 -12.23 13.25 -11.80
C TYR A 372 -10.78 12.90 -12.11
N GLU A 373 -10.26 11.88 -11.44
CA GLU A 373 -8.91 11.35 -11.65
C GLU A 373 -9.00 9.89 -12.10
N VAL A 374 -8.20 9.53 -13.09
CA VAL A 374 -8.08 8.17 -13.59
C VAL A 374 -6.63 7.71 -13.56
N SER A 375 -6.43 6.47 -13.09
CA SER A 375 -5.14 5.81 -13.06
C SER A 375 -5.29 4.33 -13.43
N ARG A 376 -4.64 3.92 -14.51
CA ARG A 376 -4.73 2.54 -15.01
C ARG A 376 -3.72 1.66 -14.29
N TYR A 377 -4.11 1.00 -13.18
CA TYR A 377 -3.20 0.19 -12.37
C TYR A 377 -2.59 -0.99 -13.12
N THR A 378 -3.28 -1.52 -14.14
CA THR A 378 -2.71 -2.53 -15.06
C THR A 378 -1.50 -2.02 -15.87
N GLY A 379 -1.22 -0.72 -15.85
CA GLY A 379 -0.02 -0.13 -16.46
C GLY A 379 1.20 -0.04 -15.54
N ALA A 380 1.08 -0.49 -14.30
CA ALA A 380 2.20 -0.60 -13.38
C ALA A 380 3.20 -1.68 -13.84
N GLN A 381 4.44 -1.58 -13.40
CA GLN A 381 5.50 -2.51 -13.77
C GLN A 381 6.36 -2.82 -12.56
N VAL A 382 6.74 -4.07 -12.45
CA VAL A 382 7.72 -4.57 -11.48
C VAL A 382 9.01 -4.92 -12.21
N ARG A 383 10.15 -4.67 -11.56
CA ARG A 383 11.48 -4.95 -12.10
C ARG A 383 12.36 -5.52 -11.01
N TYR A 384 13.16 -6.50 -11.34
CA TYR A 384 14.14 -7.11 -10.47
C TYR A 384 15.57 -6.85 -10.99
N PRO A 385 16.60 -6.95 -10.13
CA PRO A 385 17.98 -6.78 -10.55
C PRO A 385 18.38 -7.76 -11.65
N ASP A 386 19.15 -7.27 -12.62
CA ASP A 386 19.81 -8.11 -13.62
C ASP A 386 21.09 -8.67 -12.99
N TYR A 387 20.99 -9.90 -12.49
CA TYR A 387 22.07 -10.54 -11.73
C TYR A 387 23.32 -10.81 -12.55
N ASP A 388 23.21 -10.87 -13.89
CA ASP A 388 24.36 -11.00 -14.79
C ASP A 388 25.16 -9.69 -14.90
N ARG A 389 24.64 -8.59 -14.34
CA ARG A 389 25.21 -7.25 -14.43
C ARG A 389 25.39 -6.58 -13.07
N TYR A 390 26.19 -7.21 -12.22
CA TYR A 390 26.55 -6.68 -10.91
C TYR A 390 27.85 -5.87 -10.97
N ASP A 391 27.86 -4.67 -10.39
CA ASP A 391 29.04 -3.81 -10.24
C ASP A 391 29.72 -4.08 -8.89
N TYR A 392 30.75 -4.88 -8.91
CA TYR A 392 31.52 -5.24 -7.70
C TYR A 392 32.26 -4.05 -7.05
N TRP A 393 32.46 -2.94 -7.77
CA TRP A 393 33.16 -1.76 -7.24
C TRP A 393 32.22 -0.86 -6.43
N ASN A 394 30.97 -0.80 -6.82
CA ASN A 394 29.94 0.04 -6.17
C ASN A 394 28.95 -0.80 -5.36
N ASP A 395 29.16 -2.10 -5.25
CA ASP A 395 28.27 -3.04 -4.54
C ASP A 395 26.80 -2.87 -4.95
N SER A 396 26.54 -2.81 -6.26
CA SER A 396 25.22 -2.50 -6.79
C SER A 396 24.93 -3.15 -8.14
N TYR A 397 23.65 -3.36 -8.44
CA TYR A 397 23.21 -3.85 -9.76
C TYR A 397 23.18 -2.72 -10.79
N ILE A 398 23.81 -2.94 -11.95
CA ILE A 398 23.89 -1.94 -13.03
C ILE A 398 22.56 -1.78 -13.74
N SER A 399 21.75 -2.86 -13.86
CA SER A 399 20.48 -2.86 -14.58
C SER A 399 19.40 -3.67 -13.90
N TYR A 400 18.13 -3.38 -14.29
CA TYR A 400 16.94 -4.05 -13.79
C TYR A 400 16.10 -4.56 -14.96
N VAL A 401 15.67 -5.80 -14.88
CA VAL A 401 14.85 -6.48 -15.89
C VAL A 401 13.37 -6.38 -15.50
N ARG A 402 12.51 -6.19 -16.49
CA ARG A 402 11.06 -6.15 -16.29
C ARG A 402 10.52 -7.55 -16.02
N ASP A 403 9.76 -7.72 -14.95
CA ASP A 403 9.04 -8.94 -14.62
C ASP A 403 7.75 -9.02 -15.44
N ARG A 404 7.78 -9.80 -16.52
CA ARG A 404 6.64 -9.93 -17.44
C ARG A 404 5.54 -10.83 -16.90
N GLU A 405 5.88 -11.79 -16.05
CA GLU A 405 4.89 -12.68 -15.43
C GLU A 405 4.11 -11.91 -14.37
N MET A 406 4.79 -11.10 -13.55
CA MET A 406 4.13 -10.19 -12.63
C MET A 406 3.24 -9.15 -13.36
N ASP A 407 3.63 -8.67 -14.53
CA ASP A 407 2.78 -7.78 -15.33
C ASP A 407 1.48 -8.46 -15.76
N LYS A 408 1.51 -9.76 -16.11
CA LYS A 408 0.31 -10.54 -16.44
C LYS A 408 -0.61 -10.68 -15.23
N GLU A 409 -0.06 -10.95 -14.05
CA GLU A 409 -0.80 -11.02 -12.79
C GLU A 409 -1.43 -9.66 -12.43
N ILE A 410 -0.66 -8.57 -12.57
CA ILE A 410 -1.15 -7.20 -12.40
C ILE A 410 -2.34 -6.94 -13.32
N ASP A 411 -2.25 -7.33 -14.61
CA ASP A 411 -3.35 -7.18 -15.56
C ASP A 411 -4.53 -8.11 -15.23
N ALA A 412 -4.28 -9.30 -14.69
CA ALA A 412 -5.33 -10.24 -14.29
C ALA A 412 -6.10 -9.77 -13.05
N MET A 413 -5.43 -9.17 -12.06
CA MET A 413 -6.01 -8.86 -10.75
C MET A 413 -6.45 -7.41 -10.56
N LEU A 414 -5.75 -6.43 -11.17
CA LEU A 414 -6.00 -5.02 -10.94
C LEU A 414 -6.93 -4.39 -11.99
N ASN A 415 -7.58 -3.30 -11.56
CA ASN A 415 -8.48 -2.48 -12.37
C ASN A 415 -7.84 -1.12 -12.73
N THR A 416 -8.53 -0.38 -13.60
CA THR A 416 -8.36 1.07 -13.69
C THR A 416 -9.07 1.71 -12.49
N VAL A 417 -8.31 2.42 -11.66
CA VAL A 417 -8.82 3.15 -10.50
C VAL A 417 -9.32 4.52 -10.92
N GLN A 418 -10.54 4.81 -10.54
CA GLN A 418 -11.22 6.08 -10.79
C GLN A 418 -11.47 6.77 -9.43
N THR A 419 -11.09 8.04 -9.33
CA THR A 419 -11.36 8.86 -8.15
C THR A 419 -12.27 10.01 -8.53
N PHE A 420 -13.34 10.16 -7.80
CA PHE A 420 -14.28 11.26 -7.94
C PHE A 420 -14.31 12.09 -6.66
N ARG A 421 -14.16 13.42 -6.79
CA ARG A 421 -14.15 14.35 -5.67
C ARG A 421 -15.11 15.51 -5.96
N ILE A 422 -15.86 15.91 -4.94
CA ILE A 422 -16.70 17.11 -4.98
C ILE A 422 -16.61 17.83 -3.64
N GLY A 423 -16.54 19.15 -3.68
CA GLY A 423 -16.42 19.97 -2.49
C GLY A 423 -17.13 21.32 -2.62
N ALA A 424 -17.61 21.82 -1.47
CA ALA A 424 -18.20 23.13 -1.32
C ALA A 424 -17.60 23.85 -0.09
N GLU A 425 -17.23 25.13 -0.27
CA GLU A 425 -16.81 26.04 0.80
C GLU A 425 -17.79 27.20 0.86
N VAL A 426 -18.40 27.42 2.02
CA VAL A 426 -19.39 28.49 2.28
C VAL A 426 -18.81 29.46 3.29
N ARG A 427 -18.84 30.75 2.98
CA ARG A 427 -18.54 31.82 3.92
C ARG A 427 -19.77 32.09 4.78
N MET A 428 -19.76 31.65 6.04
CA MET A 428 -20.87 31.76 6.99
C MET A 428 -20.91 33.12 7.66
N ALA A 429 -19.74 33.72 7.92
CA ALA A 429 -19.57 35.03 8.51
C ALA A 429 -18.23 35.66 8.09
N PRO A 430 -17.94 36.93 8.37
CA PRO A 430 -16.62 37.51 8.13
C PRO A 430 -15.51 36.68 8.80
N GLY A 431 -14.62 36.10 7.98
CA GLY A 431 -13.53 35.24 8.45
C GLY A 431 -13.91 33.80 8.79
N LEU A 432 -15.19 33.43 8.85
CA LEU A 432 -15.67 32.09 9.19
C LEU A 432 -16.16 31.33 7.95
N PHE A 433 -15.63 30.12 7.73
CA PHE A 433 -15.93 29.26 6.58
C PHE A 433 -16.36 27.87 7.03
N GLY A 434 -17.42 27.34 6.42
CA GLY A 434 -17.86 25.96 6.51
C GLY A 434 -17.55 25.22 5.22
N ARG A 435 -17.24 23.92 5.31
CA ARG A 435 -16.90 23.08 4.16
C ARG A 435 -17.58 21.74 4.28
N VAL A 436 -17.92 21.19 3.14
CA VAL A 436 -18.39 19.81 2.99
C VAL A 436 -17.78 19.23 1.73
N GLY A 437 -17.40 17.97 1.78
CA GLY A 437 -16.83 17.27 0.64
C GLY A 437 -17.13 15.78 0.64
N TYR A 438 -17.05 15.20 -0.54
CA TYR A 438 -17.15 13.77 -0.76
C TYR A 438 -16.04 13.32 -1.71
N ASN A 439 -15.43 12.18 -1.37
CA ASN A 439 -14.36 11.55 -2.14
C ASN A 439 -14.67 10.07 -2.30
N TYR A 440 -14.72 9.61 -3.53
CA TYR A 440 -14.90 8.21 -3.89
C TYR A 440 -13.69 7.71 -4.66
N VAL A 441 -13.19 6.52 -4.29
CA VAL A 441 -12.13 5.82 -5.02
C VAL A 441 -12.64 4.43 -5.35
N SER A 442 -12.64 4.05 -6.62
CA SER A 442 -13.10 2.72 -7.04
C SER A 442 -12.16 1.62 -6.56
N SER A 443 -12.67 0.38 -6.44
CA SER A 443 -11.84 -0.77 -6.05
C SER A 443 -10.64 -0.94 -6.99
N PRO A 444 -9.43 -1.11 -6.45
CA PRO A 444 -8.25 -1.42 -7.25
C PRO A 444 -8.24 -2.86 -7.76
N PHE A 445 -8.95 -3.79 -7.10
CA PHE A 445 -9.00 -5.20 -7.46
C PHE A 445 -10.22 -5.55 -8.30
N LYS A 446 -10.05 -6.47 -9.25
CA LYS A 446 -11.16 -7.09 -9.97
C LYS A 446 -11.99 -7.95 -9.03
N LYS A 447 -13.27 -8.15 -9.37
CA LYS A 447 -14.24 -8.85 -8.49
C LYS A 447 -13.83 -10.29 -8.15
N ASN A 448 -13.09 -10.95 -9.03
CA ASN A 448 -12.61 -12.32 -8.85
C ASN A 448 -11.07 -12.37 -8.86
N ALA A 449 -10.44 -11.42 -8.21
CA ALA A 449 -8.99 -11.41 -8.09
C ALA A 449 -8.55 -12.44 -7.04
N TYR A 450 -7.83 -13.47 -7.47
CA TYR A 450 -7.20 -14.45 -6.61
C TYR A 450 -5.71 -14.49 -6.90
N LEU A 451 -4.90 -14.50 -5.84
CA LEU A 451 -3.46 -14.63 -5.95
C LEU A 451 -3.11 -16.05 -6.42
N ASN A 452 -2.47 -16.17 -7.58
CA ASN A 452 -2.06 -17.45 -8.14
C ASN A 452 -0.82 -18.00 -7.38
N ALA A 453 -0.86 -19.28 -7.00
CA ALA A 453 0.26 -19.94 -6.32
C ALA A 453 1.42 -20.30 -7.26
N PHE A 454 1.15 -20.40 -8.57
CA PHE A 454 2.11 -20.92 -9.58
C PHE A 454 2.58 -19.88 -10.58
N THR A 455 2.59 -18.62 -10.21
CA THR A 455 3.18 -17.62 -11.11
C THR A 455 4.68 -17.86 -11.25
N GLU A 456 5.17 -18.04 -12.47
CA GLU A 456 6.60 -18.20 -12.78
C GLU A 456 7.39 -16.89 -12.63
N SER A 457 6.87 -15.95 -11.85
CA SER A 457 7.57 -14.71 -11.54
C SER A 457 8.75 -14.99 -10.62
N PRO A 458 9.91 -14.42 -10.90
CA PRO A 458 11.03 -14.43 -9.97
C PRO A 458 10.67 -13.95 -8.55
N SER A 459 9.72 -13.06 -8.44
CA SER A 459 9.24 -12.52 -7.16
C SER A 459 8.57 -13.54 -6.25
N TYR A 460 8.01 -14.64 -6.78
CA TYR A 460 7.36 -15.66 -5.95
C TYR A 460 8.33 -16.61 -5.25
N HIS A 461 9.53 -16.79 -5.76
CA HIS A 461 10.53 -17.69 -5.15
C HIS A 461 11.00 -17.26 -3.75
N TYR A 462 10.76 -16.01 -3.35
CA TYR A 462 11.09 -15.48 -2.01
C TYR A 462 9.86 -15.08 -1.19
N SER A 463 8.66 -15.41 -1.66
CA SER A 463 7.45 -15.11 -0.92
C SER A 463 7.38 -15.97 0.34
N LEU A 464 7.51 -15.32 1.49
CA LEU A 464 7.23 -15.89 2.81
C LEU A 464 5.77 -15.68 3.19
N ASN A 465 5.06 -14.81 2.45
CA ASN A 465 3.71 -14.37 2.77
C ASN A 465 2.68 -15.23 2.05
N THR A 466 1.67 -15.64 2.76
CA THR A 466 0.57 -16.45 2.27
C THR A 466 -0.74 -15.67 2.19
N ASP A 467 -0.90 -14.68 3.06
CA ASP A 467 -2.12 -13.90 3.17
C ASP A 467 -2.19 -12.77 2.16
N TYR A 468 -3.39 -12.35 1.85
CA TYR A 468 -3.65 -11.17 1.04
C TYR A 468 -5.00 -10.54 1.34
N VAL A 469 -5.17 -9.26 0.99
CA VAL A 469 -6.39 -8.50 1.24
C VAL A 469 -6.83 -7.79 -0.04
N ASN A 470 -7.94 -8.19 -0.60
CA ASN A 470 -8.55 -7.52 -1.74
C ASN A 470 -9.38 -6.33 -1.25
N LEU A 471 -8.80 -5.14 -1.32
CA LEU A 471 -9.44 -3.91 -0.88
C LEU A 471 -10.54 -3.48 -1.85
N GLY A 472 -11.72 -3.17 -1.32
CA GLY A 472 -12.84 -2.62 -2.04
C GLY A 472 -12.73 -1.10 -2.28
N ALA A 473 -13.82 -0.52 -2.77
CA ALA A 473 -13.93 0.92 -2.98
C ALA A 473 -13.89 1.70 -1.67
N ILE A 474 -13.34 2.91 -1.73
CA ILE A 474 -13.25 3.82 -0.58
C ILE A 474 -14.29 4.93 -0.75
N ASN A 475 -15.07 5.17 0.30
CA ASN A 475 -15.99 6.30 0.42
C ASN A 475 -15.52 7.19 1.58
N ARG A 476 -15.35 8.49 1.32
CA ARG A 476 -14.97 9.47 2.34
C ARG A 476 -15.96 10.63 2.35
N LEU A 477 -16.54 10.87 3.51
CA LEU A 477 -17.34 12.06 3.78
C LEU A 477 -16.52 13.01 4.65
N THR A 478 -16.48 14.29 4.28
CA THR A 478 -15.66 15.27 4.98
C THR A 478 -16.46 16.51 5.35
N LEU A 479 -16.13 17.07 6.51
CA LEU A 479 -16.65 18.34 7.02
C LEU A 479 -15.45 19.22 7.42
N GLY A 480 -15.59 20.53 7.28
CA GLY A 480 -14.53 21.46 7.66
C GLY A 480 -15.05 22.76 8.21
N LEU A 481 -14.29 23.32 9.14
CA LEU A 481 -14.49 24.69 9.65
C LEU A 481 -13.18 25.45 9.52
N GLY A 482 -13.23 26.72 9.14
CA GLY A 482 -12.05 27.55 9.01
C GLY A 482 -12.29 28.97 9.51
N TYR A 483 -11.28 29.51 10.22
CA TYR A 483 -11.27 30.89 10.64
C TYR A 483 -10.07 31.61 10.08
N ARG A 484 -10.28 32.77 9.43
CA ARG A 484 -9.25 33.57 8.78
C ARG A 484 -9.23 34.99 9.29
N CYS A 485 -8.07 35.42 9.77
CA CYS A 485 -7.71 36.80 10.05
C CYS A 485 -6.87 37.38 8.90
N LYS A 486 -6.35 38.60 9.10
CA LYS A 486 -5.53 39.31 8.11
C LYS A 486 -4.23 38.54 7.72
N HIS A 487 -3.57 37.94 8.69
CA HIS A 487 -2.26 37.25 8.51
C HIS A 487 -2.27 35.80 8.96
N PHE A 488 -3.28 35.35 9.66
CA PHE A 488 -3.36 34.06 10.30
C PHE A 488 -4.64 33.33 9.91
N TYR A 489 -4.58 32.01 9.80
CA TYR A 489 -5.76 31.17 9.66
C TYR A 489 -5.61 29.85 10.44
N LEU A 490 -6.77 29.34 10.87
CA LEU A 490 -6.95 28.08 11.55
C LEU A 490 -8.04 27.31 10.83
N ASP A 491 -7.72 26.14 10.30
CA ASP A 491 -8.67 25.25 9.67
C ASP A 491 -8.72 23.92 10.42
N MET A 492 -9.93 23.38 10.61
CA MET A 492 -10.18 22.06 11.16
C MET A 492 -11.00 21.25 10.16
N ALA A 493 -10.70 19.95 10.04
CA ALA A 493 -11.48 19.03 9.23
C ALA A 493 -11.75 17.73 10.00
N TYR A 494 -12.91 17.17 9.73
CA TYR A 494 -13.27 15.80 10.09
C TYR A 494 -13.49 14.99 8.83
N GLN A 495 -12.94 13.79 8.79
CA GLN A 495 -13.09 12.82 7.70
C GLN A 495 -13.57 11.49 8.28
N TYR A 496 -14.66 10.98 7.73
CA TYR A 496 -15.08 9.58 7.88
C TYR A 496 -14.74 8.84 6.61
N GLN A 497 -13.97 7.76 6.74
CA GLN A 497 -13.64 6.84 5.65
C GLN A 497 -14.29 5.50 5.91
N HIS A 498 -14.94 4.95 4.89
CA HIS A 498 -15.52 3.62 4.87
C HIS A 498 -14.90 2.82 3.72
N GLN A 499 -14.42 1.62 4.02
CA GLN A 499 -13.86 0.68 3.05
C GLN A 499 -14.10 -0.75 3.53
N HIS A 500 -14.52 -1.61 2.62
CA HIS A 500 -14.54 -3.06 2.82
C HIS A 500 -13.29 -3.70 2.21
N GLY A 501 -12.98 -4.91 2.63
CA GLY A 501 -11.97 -5.76 2.02
C GLY A 501 -12.25 -7.22 2.32
N ASP A 502 -11.81 -8.10 1.43
CA ASP A 502 -11.84 -9.54 1.62
C ASP A 502 -10.44 -10.01 2.01
N VAL A 503 -10.30 -10.56 3.22
CA VAL A 503 -9.05 -11.13 3.75
C VAL A 503 -9.00 -12.61 3.43
N TYR A 504 -7.89 -13.05 2.88
CA TYR A 504 -7.54 -14.44 2.65
C TYR A 504 -6.29 -14.75 3.46
N ALA A 505 -6.42 -15.65 4.45
CA ALA A 505 -5.31 -15.98 5.35
C ALA A 505 -4.21 -16.80 4.68
N PHE A 506 -4.52 -17.46 3.58
CA PHE A 506 -3.58 -18.15 2.69
C PHE A 506 -4.17 -18.26 1.28
N ARG A 507 -3.34 -18.59 0.32
CA ARG A 507 -3.74 -18.68 -1.08
C ARG A 507 -4.69 -19.84 -1.31
N ALA A 508 -5.69 -19.62 -2.18
CA ALA A 508 -6.48 -20.71 -2.71
C ALA A 508 -5.59 -21.61 -3.58
N THR A 509 -5.55 -22.88 -3.27
CA THR A 509 -4.85 -23.87 -4.08
C THR A 509 -5.82 -24.46 -5.10
N ASP A 510 -5.51 -24.31 -6.38
CA ASP A 510 -6.23 -24.98 -7.48
C ASP A 510 -5.45 -26.25 -7.83
N PHE A 511 -5.62 -27.29 -7.00
CA PHE A 511 -4.89 -28.53 -7.20
C PHE A 511 -5.64 -29.40 -8.23
N ASP A 512 -5.27 -29.28 -9.49
CA ASP A 512 -5.82 -30.03 -10.61
C ASP A 512 -5.39 -31.52 -10.61
N ALA A 513 -4.69 -31.97 -9.59
CA ALA A 513 -4.19 -33.33 -9.42
C ALA A 513 -5.11 -34.21 -8.54
N GLY A 514 -6.42 -34.20 -8.79
CA GLY A 514 -7.36 -35.18 -8.21
C GLY A 514 -7.81 -34.90 -6.79
N MET A 515 -7.52 -33.74 -6.22
CA MET A 515 -8.15 -33.29 -4.98
C MET A 515 -9.40 -32.45 -5.33
N SER A 516 -10.49 -32.78 -4.67
CA SER A 516 -11.78 -32.13 -4.86
C SER A 516 -11.66 -30.61 -4.70
N SER A 517 -12.35 -29.85 -5.53
CA SER A 517 -12.55 -28.40 -5.54
C SER A 517 -13.00 -27.74 -4.21
N GLY A 518 -12.77 -28.38 -3.07
CA GLY A 518 -13.24 -28.00 -1.76
C GLY A 518 -12.29 -27.15 -0.92
N ASN A 519 -11.08 -26.83 -1.39
CA ASN A 519 -10.06 -26.12 -0.61
C ASN A 519 -9.97 -24.62 -0.90
N LEU A 520 -10.88 -24.06 -1.68
CA LEU A 520 -10.96 -22.61 -1.89
C LEU A 520 -11.35 -21.93 -0.57
N LEU A 521 -10.39 -21.27 0.07
CA LEU A 521 -10.68 -20.44 1.23
C LEU A 521 -11.55 -19.27 0.78
N LYS A 522 -12.71 -19.11 1.42
CA LYS A 522 -13.57 -17.96 1.17
C LYS A 522 -12.97 -16.73 1.85
N GLY A 523 -12.88 -15.61 1.12
CA GLY A 523 -12.49 -14.32 1.69
C GLY A 523 -13.37 -13.94 2.87
N GLN A 524 -12.75 -13.45 3.93
CA GLN A 524 -13.45 -12.95 5.12
C GLN A 524 -13.65 -11.44 4.97
N ASP A 525 -14.92 -10.99 5.02
CA ASP A 525 -15.26 -9.57 4.93
C ASP A 525 -14.73 -8.82 6.16
N VAL A 526 -13.96 -7.78 5.91
CA VAL A 526 -13.45 -6.86 6.95
C VAL A 526 -13.81 -5.43 6.62
N LYS A 527 -14.09 -4.66 7.68
CA LYS A 527 -14.39 -3.23 7.60
C LYS A 527 -13.20 -2.42 8.07
N LEU A 528 -12.70 -1.57 7.18
CA LEU A 528 -11.56 -0.70 7.41
C LEU A 528 -12.05 0.76 7.56
N ASP A 529 -12.90 0.98 8.57
CA ASP A 529 -13.43 2.30 8.87
C ASP A 529 -12.41 3.15 9.61
N ARG A 530 -12.32 4.44 9.26
CA ARG A 530 -11.44 5.40 9.93
C ARG A 530 -12.14 6.72 10.17
N HIS A 531 -11.95 7.29 11.36
CA HIS A 531 -12.28 8.67 11.69
C HIS A 531 -10.98 9.46 11.82
N ASN A 532 -10.88 10.55 11.09
CA ASN A 532 -9.71 11.42 11.13
C ASN A 532 -10.11 12.84 11.45
N ILE A 533 -9.45 13.46 12.44
CA ILE A 533 -9.61 14.87 12.81
C ILE A 533 -8.28 15.55 12.52
N MET A 534 -8.33 16.62 11.72
CA MET A 534 -7.17 17.36 11.26
C MET A 534 -7.23 18.81 11.69
N LEU A 535 -6.07 19.38 12.00
CA LEU A 535 -5.91 20.79 12.34
C LEU A 535 -4.77 21.39 11.53
N THR A 536 -5.05 22.50 10.85
CA THR A 536 -4.06 23.28 10.10
C THR A 536 -3.91 24.68 10.68
N LEU A 537 -2.68 25.09 10.96
CA LEU A 537 -2.28 26.45 11.27
C LEU A 537 -1.53 27.04 10.08
N GLY A 538 -1.86 28.28 9.71
CA GLY A 538 -1.17 28.93 8.62
C GLY A 538 -1.03 30.44 8.77
N LEU A 539 0.00 30.98 8.10
CA LEU A 539 0.36 32.39 8.07
C LEU A 539 0.46 32.89 6.63
N LYS A 540 -0.18 34.04 6.34
CA LYS A 540 -0.11 34.74 5.05
C LYS A 540 0.54 36.09 5.17
N PHE A 541 1.51 36.39 4.31
CA PHE A 541 2.28 37.64 4.36
C PHE A 541 2.60 38.15 2.95
#